data_6fa45d9b87823b5b16ffd4637e99655e
#
_entry.id   6fa45d9b87823b5b16ffd4637e99655e
#
_cell.length_a   1.000
_cell.length_b   1.000
_cell.length_c   1.000
_cell.angle_alpha   90.00
_cell.angle_beta   90.00
_cell.angle_gamma   90.00
#
_symmetry.space_group_name_H-M   'P 1'
#
loop_
_entity.id
_entity.type
_entity.pdbx_description
1 polymer ?
#
loop_
_entity_poly.entity_id
_entity_poly.type
_entity_poly.pdbx_seq_one_letter_code
_entity_poly.pdbx_strand_id
1 'polypeptide(L)'
;MMEAMNRLPGRDLRGIRGTVAALAAVVTVVSGCSSDGNSANPADPPVITPASAAQSPPLTSAPSGTVHKFAGRASTVLLDTSARAMSVLSDDGRIVTLFTLPNLDTPGRTVQLPSPATAAIGDGHGTLYLSTDGGFFSLDIAAGRADKVDISGHERTPFTAITRRADNRIVVGDRDGTVYTLDAQHRVSAQVAGFARIDSLTSQGNTVAALDRAQSSLTTLSEAGDRTVHALRAGEGATTMLTDDKDRILVADTRGGALLVFGAADSLILRQRYPVPGSPYGLAYSTKLVWVSQTATNTVIGYDLSTGIPQERTRFATVRQPNSLVSNGDTLFVASGAGDGIQAIDIRSVG
;
A
#
# COMPACT_ATOMS: atom_id res chain seq x y z
N MET A 1 37.73 57.10 41.02
CA MET A 1 38.40 56.63 42.24
C MET A 1 39.09 55.40 41.82
N MET A 2 40.28 55.57 41.44
CA MET A 2 41.56 55.13 42.01
C MET A 2 41.74 53.64 41.81
N GLU A 3 42.66 53.25 40.84
CA GLU A 3 44.13 53.05 41.04
C GLU A 3 44.38 51.73 41.75
N ALA A 4 45.30 50.87 41.42
CA ALA A 4 46.57 50.91 40.72
C ALA A 4 47.01 49.44 40.47
N MET A 5 47.60 49.05 39.31
CA MET A 5 49.04 49.15 39.03
C MET A 5 49.95 48.38 40.01
N ASN A 6 50.56 47.26 39.58
CA ASN A 6 52.04 47.14 39.52
C ASN A 6 52.50 45.70 39.30
N ARG A 7 53.25 45.46 38.32
CA ARG A 7 54.71 45.30 38.03
C ARG A 7 55.22 43.89 38.07
N LEU A 8 55.82 43.56 36.96
CA LEU A 8 56.88 42.56 36.76
C LEU A 8 58.20 42.95 37.51
N PRO A 9 59.14 42.03 37.74
CA PRO A 9 60.23 41.67 36.82
C PRO A 9 60.60 40.17 36.90
N GLY A 10 61.37 39.55 36.04
CA GLY A 10 62.42 39.86 35.15
C GLY A 10 63.57 38.83 35.24
N ARG A 11 64.05 38.33 34.11
CA ARG A 11 65.38 37.70 33.85
C ARG A 11 65.73 36.38 34.56
N ASP A 12 66.32 35.39 33.93
CA ASP A 12 67.60 35.37 33.19
C ASP A 12 67.75 34.14 32.30
N LEU A 13 68.56 34.31 31.24
CA LEU A 13 69.05 33.42 30.27
C LEU A 13 70.15 32.46 30.77
N ARG A 14 70.22 31.27 30.14
CA ARG A 14 71.38 30.48 29.71
C ARG A 14 71.05 28.98 29.80
N GLY A 15 71.27 28.18 28.82
CA GLY A 15 72.28 27.82 27.87
C GLY A 15 72.08 26.46 27.29
N ILE A 16 72.16 26.42 26.00
CA ILE A 16 72.90 25.58 25.06
C ILE A 16 72.99 24.07 25.27
N ARG A 17 72.72 23.38 24.18
CA ARG A 17 73.20 22.08 23.56
C ARG A 17 72.02 21.07 23.52
N GLY A 18 71.46 20.78 22.38
CA GLY A 18 72.01 20.16 21.21
C GLY A 18 71.81 18.65 21.29
N THR A 19 70.67 18.15 20.76
CA THR A 19 70.68 16.76 20.30
C THR A 19 69.65 16.64 19.15
N VAL A 20 70.19 16.16 18.05
CA VAL A 20 69.43 15.76 16.83
C VAL A 20 68.61 14.54 17.16
N ALA A 21 67.29 14.62 17.00
CA ALA A 21 66.43 13.45 17.05
C ALA A 21 65.65 13.37 15.72
N ALA A 22 65.82 12.24 15.09
CA ALA A 22 65.30 11.89 13.79
C ALA A 22 63.77 11.97 13.71
N LEU A 23 63.28 12.63 12.67
CA LEU A 23 61.87 12.56 12.26
C LEU A 23 61.59 11.14 11.69
N ALA A 24 60.91 10.28 12.46
CA ALA A 24 60.29 9.10 11.93
C ALA A 24 58.96 9.49 11.32
N ALA A 25 58.87 9.50 10.00
CA ALA A 25 57.60 9.65 9.28
C ALA A 25 56.79 8.36 9.48
N VAL A 26 55.74 8.43 10.29
CA VAL A 26 54.72 7.40 10.33
C VAL A 26 53.83 7.57 9.12
N VAL A 27 54.02 6.75 8.11
CA VAL A 27 53.07 6.57 7.00
C VAL A 27 51.91 5.73 7.53
N THR A 28 50.83 6.36 7.90
CA THR A 28 49.57 5.68 8.11
C THR A 28 49.01 5.25 6.75
N VAL A 29 49.19 3.97 6.43
CA VAL A 29 48.44 3.33 5.34
C VAL A 29 46.96 3.27 5.77
N VAL A 30 46.16 4.20 5.26
CA VAL A 30 44.71 4.08 5.30
C VAL A 30 44.36 2.97 4.32
N SER A 31 44.14 1.76 4.85
CA SER A 31 43.49 0.69 4.11
C SER A 31 42.06 1.14 3.82
N GLY A 32 41.85 1.67 2.62
CA GLY A 32 40.51 1.88 2.10
C GLY A 32 39.79 0.52 2.02
N CYS A 33 38.78 0.33 2.84
CA CYS A 33 37.78 -0.69 2.55
C CYS A 33 37.17 -0.31 1.20
N SER A 34 37.50 -1.06 0.18
CA SER A 34 36.73 -1.12 -1.06
C SER A 34 35.37 -1.76 -0.67
N SER A 35 34.42 -0.90 -0.34
CA SER A 35 33.02 -1.28 -0.46
C SER A 35 32.80 -1.58 -1.95
N ASP A 36 32.45 -2.80 -2.25
CA ASP A 36 31.91 -3.15 -3.56
C ASP A 36 30.78 -2.19 -3.87
N GLY A 37 31.12 -1.20 -4.68
CA GLY A 37 30.18 -0.22 -5.16
C GLY A 37 29.25 -0.88 -6.13
N ASN A 38 28.10 -1.29 -5.64
CA ASN A 38 26.92 -1.32 -6.50
C ASN A 38 26.69 0.15 -6.87
N SER A 39 27.24 0.58 -7.99
CA SER A 39 27.01 1.90 -8.55
C SER A 39 25.56 1.93 -9.02
N ALA A 40 24.63 2.22 -8.10
CA ALA A 40 23.28 2.60 -8.45
C ALA A 40 23.39 3.74 -9.47
N ASN A 41 22.81 3.55 -10.63
CA ASN A 41 22.70 4.59 -11.63
C ASN A 41 22.10 5.83 -10.94
N PRO A 42 22.67 7.04 -11.05
CA PRO A 42 22.13 8.23 -10.41
C PRO A 42 20.66 8.54 -10.75
N ALA A 43 20.10 7.88 -11.76
CA ALA A 43 18.70 7.99 -12.17
C ALA A 43 17.77 7.05 -11.41
N ASP A 44 18.27 6.04 -10.70
CA ASP A 44 17.41 5.08 -10.00
C ASP A 44 17.03 5.60 -8.62
N PRO A 45 15.73 5.62 -8.28
CA PRO A 45 15.28 6.06 -6.97
C PRO A 45 15.77 5.11 -5.86
N PRO A 46 16.13 5.61 -4.66
CA PRO A 46 16.56 4.77 -3.56
C PRO A 46 15.44 3.82 -3.14
N VAL A 47 15.75 2.54 -3.01
CA VAL A 47 14.77 1.49 -2.72
C VAL A 47 15.03 0.82 -1.38
N ILE A 48 13.95 0.34 -0.75
CA ILE A 48 13.95 -0.54 0.41
C ILE A 48 13.30 -1.87 0.03
N THR A 49 13.56 -2.93 0.75
CA THR A 49 12.78 -4.17 0.61
C THR A 49 11.31 -3.90 0.95
N PRO A 50 10.36 -4.12 0.04
CA PRO A 50 8.94 -3.93 0.34
C PRO A 50 8.50 -4.71 1.57
N ALA A 51 7.70 -4.09 2.41
CA ALA A 51 7.12 -4.76 3.56
C ALA A 51 6.07 -5.80 3.10
N SER A 52 5.84 -6.82 3.92
CA SER A 52 4.82 -7.85 3.73
C SER A 52 4.03 -8.07 5.01
N ALA A 53 2.81 -8.61 4.90
CA ALA A 53 2.04 -9.04 6.04
C ALA A 53 2.82 -10.07 6.86
N ALA A 54 2.81 -9.94 8.19
CA ALA A 54 3.33 -10.99 9.04
C ALA A 54 2.51 -12.26 8.85
N GLN A 55 3.16 -13.41 8.95
CA GLN A 55 2.46 -14.69 8.94
C GLN A 55 1.57 -14.79 10.19
N SER A 56 0.31 -15.10 9.98
CA SER A 56 -0.65 -15.29 11.06
C SER A 56 -0.33 -16.49 11.93
N PRO A 57 -0.40 -16.36 13.27
CA PRO A 57 -0.29 -17.50 14.17
C PRO A 57 -1.52 -18.42 14.05
N PRO A 58 -1.47 -19.63 14.62
CA PRO A 58 -2.67 -20.46 14.81
C PRO A 58 -3.76 -19.68 15.58
N LEU A 59 -5.03 -19.99 15.27
CA LEU A 59 -6.15 -19.37 15.96
C LEU A 59 -6.17 -19.79 17.44
N THR A 60 -6.28 -18.82 18.33
CA THR A 60 -6.43 -19.03 19.80
C THR A 60 -7.89 -18.91 20.24
N SER A 61 -8.75 -18.35 19.39
CA SER A 61 -10.20 -18.23 19.60
C SER A 61 -10.93 -18.39 18.28
N ALA A 62 -12.20 -18.72 18.31
CA ALA A 62 -13.02 -18.75 17.12
C ALA A 62 -13.12 -17.34 16.50
N PRO A 63 -13.07 -17.21 15.16
CA PRO A 63 -13.36 -15.96 14.48
C PRO A 63 -14.76 -15.44 14.84
N SER A 64 -14.90 -14.12 14.95
CA SER A 64 -16.18 -13.46 15.24
C SER A 64 -17.14 -13.60 14.04
N GLY A 65 -18.45 -13.70 14.29
CA GLY A 65 -19.46 -13.83 13.23
C GLY A 65 -19.44 -15.20 12.57
N THR A 66 -19.65 -15.26 11.26
CA THR A 66 -19.77 -16.52 10.50
C THR A 66 -18.61 -16.65 9.51
N VAL A 67 -18.02 -17.84 9.42
CA VAL A 67 -17.02 -18.16 8.40
C VAL A 67 -17.65 -19.05 7.34
N HIS A 68 -17.72 -18.53 6.12
CA HIS A 68 -18.22 -19.24 4.94
C HIS A 68 -17.07 -19.95 4.21
N LYS A 69 -17.33 -21.15 3.73
CA LYS A 69 -16.30 -21.93 3.01
C LYS A 69 -15.95 -21.28 1.68
N PHE A 70 -14.67 -21.14 1.44
CA PHE A 70 -14.09 -20.72 0.18
C PHE A 70 -12.95 -21.67 -0.17
N ALA A 71 -12.99 -22.23 -1.37
CA ALA A 71 -11.95 -23.16 -1.82
C ALA A 71 -10.73 -22.36 -2.30
N GLY A 72 -9.65 -22.39 -1.54
CA GLY A 72 -8.40 -21.73 -1.88
C GLY A 72 -8.08 -20.53 -0.97
N ARG A 73 -7.05 -19.81 -1.36
CA ARG A 73 -6.54 -18.61 -0.67
C ARG A 73 -6.98 -17.38 -1.43
N ALA A 74 -7.41 -16.36 -0.71
CA ALA A 74 -7.85 -15.11 -1.31
C ALA A 74 -6.73 -14.07 -1.32
N SER A 75 -6.55 -13.39 -2.44
CA SER A 75 -5.71 -12.17 -2.52
C SER A 75 -6.53 -10.90 -2.32
N THR A 76 -7.70 -10.82 -2.98
CA THR A 76 -8.53 -9.62 -2.99
C THR A 76 -10.00 -10.00 -2.91
N VAL A 77 -10.76 -9.28 -2.06
CA VAL A 77 -12.21 -9.34 -2.02
C VAL A 77 -12.80 -7.99 -2.43
N LEU A 78 -13.80 -8.00 -3.29
CA LEU A 78 -14.50 -6.81 -3.78
C LEU A 78 -16.00 -6.99 -3.62
N LEU A 79 -16.71 -5.88 -3.38
CA LEU A 79 -18.16 -5.83 -3.37
C LEU A 79 -18.69 -4.98 -4.52
N ASP A 80 -19.70 -5.48 -5.17
CA ASP A 80 -20.55 -4.70 -6.07
C ASP A 80 -21.97 -4.67 -5.50
N THR A 81 -22.36 -3.52 -4.99
CA THR A 81 -23.68 -3.36 -4.35
C THR A 81 -24.80 -3.35 -5.36
N SER A 82 -24.57 -2.85 -6.58
CA SER A 82 -25.57 -2.81 -7.63
C SER A 82 -25.86 -4.22 -8.18
N ALA A 83 -24.82 -5.01 -8.40
CA ALA A 83 -24.92 -6.41 -8.81
C ALA A 83 -25.27 -7.34 -7.63
N ARG A 84 -25.29 -6.83 -6.38
CA ARG A 84 -25.41 -7.63 -5.15
C ARG A 84 -24.45 -8.82 -5.13
N ALA A 85 -23.22 -8.56 -5.50
CA ALA A 85 -22.19 -9.58 -5.68
C ALA A 85 -20.96 -9.32 -4.82
N MET A 86 -20.34 -10.41 -4.36
CA MET A 86 -18.99 -10.42 -3.84
C MET A 86 -18.10 -11.16 -4.82
N SER A 87 -16.97 -10.58 -5.14
CA SER A 87 -15.96 -11.18 -6.01
C SER A 87 -14.68 -11.43 -5.24
N VAL A 88 -14.11 -12.62 -5.36
CA VAL A 88 -12.89 -13.02 -4.68
C VAL A 88 -11.87 -13.48 -5.71
N LEU A 89 -10.73 -12.78 -5.78
CA LEU A 89 -9.59 -13.18 -6.59
C LEU A 89 -8.72 -14.16 -5.78
N SER A 90 -8.36 -15.29 -6.40
CA SER A 90 -7.43 -16.25 -5.81
C SER A 90 -6.01 -15.67 -5.63
N ASP A 91 -5.21 -16.24 -4.74
CA ASP A 91 -3.85 -15.76 -4.44
C ASP A 91 -2.87 -15.95 -5.62
N ASP A 92 -3.12 -16.90 -6.50
CA ASP A 92 -2.38 -17.11 -7.75
C ASP A 92 -2.87 -16.21 -8.90
N GLY A 93 -3.91 -15.40 -8.66
CA GLY A 93 -4.50 -14.48 -9.63
C GLY A 93 -5.24 -15.14 -10.80
N ARG A 94 -5.52 -16.43 -10.75
CA ARG A 94 -6.05 -17.17 -11.91
C ARG A 94 -7.56 -17.39 -11.89
N ILE A 95 -8.18 -17.26 -10.74
CA ILE A 95 -9.61 -17.54 -10.55
C ILE A 95 -10.28 -16.37 -9.88
N VAL A 96 -11.39 -15.92 -10.45
CA VAL A 96 -12.34 -15.02 -9.77
C VAL A 96 -13.56 -15.86 -9.38
N THR A 97 -13.89 -15.89 -8.10
CA THR A 97 -15.11 -16.52 -7.60
C THR A 97 -16.16 -15.46 -7.30
N LEU A 98 -17.33 -15.60 -7.90
CA LEU A 98 -18.45 -14.67 -7.80
C LEU A 98 -19.55 -15.27 -6.91
N PHE A 99 -19.87 -14.59 -5.82
CA PHE A 99 -20.95 -14.94 -4.89
C PHE A 99 -22.09 -13.96 -5.04
N THR A 100 -23.32 -14.47 -4.92
CA THR A 100 -24.52 -13.62 -4.86
C THR A 100 -24.87 -13.32 -3.40
N LEU A 101 -24.90 -12.05 -3.04
CA LEU A 101 -25.24 -11.63 -1.69
C LEU A 101 -26.76 -11.65 -1.44
N PRO A 102 -27.19 -11.94 -0.19
CA PRO A 102 -26.36 -12.14 0.99
C PRO A 102 -25.88 -13.58 1.21
N ASN A 103 -26.21 -14.52 0.32
CA ASN A 103 -25.98 -15.95 0.56
C ASN A 103 -24.57 -16.38 0.11
N LEU A 104 -23.66 -16.51 1.06
CA LEU A 104 -22.29 -17.01 0.83
C LEU A 104 -22.14 -18.53 1.01
N ASP A 105 -23.17 -19.23 1.48
CA ASP A 105 -23.14 -20.68 1.64
C ASP A 105 -23.42 -21.42 0.33
N THR A 106 -24.02 -20.75 -0.64
CA THR A 106 -24.14 -21.27 -2.00
C THR A 106 -22.77 -21.18 -2.68
N PRO A 107 -22.29 -22.25 -3.32
CA PRO A 107 -21.04 -22.25 -4.05
C PRO A 107 -21.00 -21.08 -5.06
N GLY A 108 -19.94 -20.28 -4.99
CA GLY A 108 -19.72 -19.19 -5.94
C GLY A 108 -19.45 -19.72 -7.35
N ARG A 109 -19.83 -18.94 -8.35
CA ARG A 109 -19.47 -19.21 -9.75
C ARG A 109 -18.02 -18.82 -9.97
N THR A 110 -17.23 -19.72 -10.55
CA THR A 110 -15.82 -19.47 -10.85
C THR A 110 -15.63 -19.00 -12.29
N VAL A 111 -14.78 -18.01 -12.46
CA VAL A 111 -14.31 -17.51 -13.75
C VAL A 111 -12.80 -17.73 -13.81
N GLN A 112 -12.36 -18.60 -14.72
CA GLN A 112 -10.96 -18.86 -14.97
C GLN A 112 -10.39 -17.75 -15.85
N LEU A 113 -9.26 -17.15 -15.43
CA LEU A 113 -8.55 -16.14 -16.22
C LEU A 113 -7.46 -16.82 -17.08
N PRO A 114 -7.29 -16.38 -18.34
CA PRO A 114 -6.26 -16.93 -19.24
C PRO A 114 -4.82 -16.72 -18.74
N SER A 115 -4.57 -15.62 -18.02
CA SER A 115 -3.31 -15.29 -17.37
C SER A 115 -3.55 -14.74 -15.96
N PRO A 116 -2.56 -14.76 -15.06
CA PRO A 116 -2.74 -14.25 -13.70
C PRO A 116 -3.08 -12.76 -13.68
N ALA A 117 -4.08 -12.40 -12.89
CA ALA A 117 -4.33 -11.01 -12.50
C ALA A 117 -3.49 -10.65 -11.27
N THR A 118 -3.03 -9.41 -11.21
CA THR A 118 -2.15 -8.91 -10.13
C THR A 118 -2.88 -7.98 -9.16
N ALA A 119 -3.86 -7.23 -9.66
CA ALA A 119 -4.73 -6.36 -8.87
C ALA A 119 -6.14 -6.35 -9.47
N ALA A 120 -7.13 -6.01 -8.66
CA ALA A 120 -8.52 -5.96 -9.10
C ALA A 120 -9.25 -4.79 -8.45
N ILE A 121 -10.14 -4.16 -9.22
CA ILE A 121 -11.08 -3.12 -8.77
C ILE A 121 -12.46 -3.40 -9.37
N GLY A 122 -13.51 -2.88 -8.74
CA GLY A 122 -14.87 -2.86 -9.27
C GLY A 122 -15.30 -1.45 -9.67
N ASP A 123 -16.21 -1.33 -10.64
CA ASP A 123 -16.85 -0.05 -10.99
C ASP A 123 -18.11 0.26 -10.16
N GLY A 124 -18.55 -0.70 -9.34
CA GLY A 124 -19.79 -0.62 -8.57
C GLY A 124 -21.06 -0.82 -9.41
N HIS A 125 -20.92 -1.16 -10.68
CA HIS A 125 -22.02 -1.29 -11.65
C HIS A 125 -22.00 -2.62 -12.42
N GLY A 126 -21.33 -3.64 -11.87
CA GLY A 126 -21.34 -5.00 -12.41
C GLY A 126 -20.09 -5.35 -13.22
N THR A 127 -19.07 -4.49 -13.24
CA THR A 127 -17.81 -4.78 -13.95
C THR A 127 -16.62 -4.77 -13.01
N LEU A 128 -15.75 -5.77 -13.15
CA LEU A 128 -14.42 -5.77 -12.53
C LEU A 128 -13.34 -5.52 -13.58
N TYR A 129 -12.33 -4.78 -13.19
CA TYR A 129 -11.11 -4.57 -13.97
C TYR A 129 -9.94 -5.20 -13.23
N LEU A 130 -9.18 -6.06 -13.90
CA LEU A 130 -8.09 -6.82 -13.28
C LEU A 130 -6.82 -6.66 -14.10
N SER A 131 -5.77 -6.05 -13.53
CA SER A 131 -4.48 -5.88 -14.23
C SER A 131 -3.80 -7.23 -14.47
N THR A 132 -3.15 -7.35 -15.61
CA THR A 132 -2.38 -8.53 -16.02
C THR A 132 -1.26 -8.10 -16.96
N ASP A 133 -0.39 -9.03 -17.33
CA ASP A 133 0.66 -8.75 -18.33
C ASP A 133 0.03 -8.33 -19.67
N GLY A 134 0.50 -7.21 -20.20
CA GLY A 134 0.08 -6.67 -21.49
C GLY A 134 -1.23 -5.90 -21.47
N GLY A 135 -1.93 -5.79 -20.32
CA GLY A 135 -3.21 -5.09 -20.27
C GLY A 135 -4.02 -5.40 -19.02
N PHE A 136 -5.32 -5.59 -19.19
CA PHE A 136 -6.21 -5.92 -18.09
C PHE A 136 -7.38 -6.78 -18.58
N PHE A 137 -8.05 -7.47 -17.65
CA PHE A 137 -9.33 -8.11 -17.92
C PHE A 137 -10.48 -7.17 -17.55
N SER A 138 -11.50 -7.11 -18.39
CA SER A 138 -12.83 -6.59 -18.07
C SER A 138 -13.74 -7.79 -17.83
N LEU A 139 -14.21 -7.96 -16.57
CA LEU A 139 -15.05 -9.07 -16.18
C LEU A 139 -16.47 -8.57 -15.90
N ASP A 140 -17.44 -9.04 -16.67
CA ASP A 140 -18.87 -8.86 -16.42
C ASP A 140 -19.32 -9.85 -15.32
N ILE A 141 -19.74 -9.32 -14.17
CA ILE A 141 -20.17 -10.11 -13.01
C ILE A 141 -21.40 -10.94 -13.35
N ALA A 142 -22.38 -10.36 -14.05
CA ALA A 142 -23.63 -11.02 -14.39
C ALA A 142 -23.41 -12.15 -15.41
N ALA A 143 -22.67 -11.87 -16.48
CA ALA A 143 -22.32 -12.88 -17.48
C ALA A 143 -21.29 -13.90 -16.97
N GLY A 144 -20.46 -13.53 -15.97
CA GLY A 144 -19.32 -14.36 -15.50
C GLY A 144 -18.31 -14.61 -16.60
N ARG A 145 -18.03 -13.59 -17.39
CA ARG A 145 -17.09 -13.64 -18.49
C ARG A 145 -16.05 -12.55 -18.34
N ALA A 146 -14.81 -12.91 -18.53
CA ALA A 146 -13.67 -12.01 -18.55
C ALA A 146 -13.13 -11.89 -19.97
N ASP A 147 -13.09 -10.69 -20.51
CA ASP A 147 -12.49 -10.39 -21.79
C ASP A 147 -11.17 -9.64 -21.56
N LYS A 148 -10.08 -10.06 -22.22
CA LYS A 148 -8.80 -9.37 -22.14
C LYS A 148 -8.80 -8.11 -23.01
N VAL A 149 -8.34 -7.02 -22.44
CA VAL A 149 -8.10 -5.75 -23.14
C VAL A 149 -6.59 -5.55 -23.18
N ASP A 150 -6.00 -5.67 -24.38
CA ASP A 150 -4.58 -5.42 -24.59
C ASP A 150 -4.30 -3.91 -24.72
N ILE A 151 -3.20 -3.46 -24.12
CA ILE A 151 -2.72 -2.07 -24.24
C ILE A 151 -1.66 -2.05 -25.33
N SER A 152 -2.00 -1.46 -26.47
CA SER A 152 -1.14 -1.42 -27.67
C SER A 152 0.24 -0.82 -27.39
N GLY A 153 1.30 -1.50 -27.81
CA GLY A 153 2.69 -1.15 -27.57
C GLY A 153 3.22 -1.57 -26.19
N HIS A 154 2.35 -2.20 -25.36
CA HIS A 154 2.69 -2.64 -24.01
C HIS A 154 2.37 -4.12 -23.77
N GLU A 155 2.38 -4.95 -24.79
CA GLU A 155 1.91 -6.35 -24.79
C GLU A 155 2.70 -7.24 -23.80
N ARG A 156 3.89 -6.80 -23.37
CA ARG A 156 4.75 -7.52 -22.41
C ARG A 156 4.98 -6.77 -21.11
N THR A 157 4.32 -5.62 -20.93
CA THR A 157 4.44 -4.81 -19.71
C THR A 157 3.75 -5.51 -18.54
N PRO A 158 4.44 -5.77 -17.42
CA PRO A 158 3.86 -6.44 -16.27
C PRO A 158 3.05 -5.43 -15.42
N PHE A 159 1.79 -5.21 -15.76
CA PHE A 159 0.94 -4.33 -14.98
C PHE A 159 0.59 -4.94 -13.63
N THR A 160 0.89 -4.20 -12.55
CA THR A 160 0.79 -4.62 -11.15
C THR A 160 -0.30 -3.91 -10.37
N ALA A 161 -0.83 -2.82 -10.92
CA ALA A 161 -1.85 -2.01 -10.28
C ALA A 161 -2.86 -1.49 -11.29
N ILE A 162 -4.08 -1.25 -10.85
CA ILE A 162 -5.16 -0.70 -11.68
C ILE A 162 -6.08 0.15 -10.83
N THR A 163 -6.57 1.25 -11.38
CA THR A 163 -7.67 2.04 -10.82
C THR A 163 -8.53 2.63 -11.94
N ARG A 164 -9.72 3.10 -11.58
CA ARG A 164 -10.64 3.78 -12.50
C ARG A 164 -11.00 5.15 -11.93
N ARG A 165 -10.88 6.17 -12.74
CA ARG A 165 -11.18 7.56 -12.39
C ARG A 165 -12.69 7.83 -12.50
N ALA A 166 -13.15 8.95 -11.92
CA ALA A 166 -14.54 9.38 -12.04
C ALA A 166 -14.96 9.67 -13.49
N ASP A 167 -14.02 10.08 -14.36
CA ASP A 167 -14.24 10.27 -15.80
C ASP A 167 -14.21 8.95 -16.61
N ASN A 168 -14.21 7.81 -15.94
CA ASN A 168 -14.20 6.44 -16.45
C ASN A 168 -12.87 6.00 -17.10
N ARG A 169 -11.83 6.80 -17.10
CA ARG A 169 -10.53 6.38 -17.59
C ARG A 169 -9.93 5.34 -16.68
N ILE A 170 -9.38 4.29 -17.29
CA ILE A 170 -8.57 3.29 -16.59
C ILE A 170 -7.16 3.82 -16.49
N VAL A 171 -6.56 3.63 -15.31
CA VAL A 171 -5.15 3.93 -15.04
C VAL A 171 -4.50 2.66 -14.55
N VAL A 172 -3.38 2.27 -15.17
CA VAL A 172 -2.60 1.09 -14.81
C VAL A 172 -1.20 1.49 -14.41
N GLY A 173 -0.60 0.71 -13.52
CA GLY A 173 0.79 0.88 -13.11
C GLY A 173 1.56 -0.39 -13.33
N ASP A 174 2.84 -0.29 -13.67
CA ASP A 174 3.69 -1.44 -13.90
C ASP A 174 4.72 -1.69 -12.80
N ARG A 175 5.39 -2.83 -12.92
CA ARG A 175 6.45 -3.24 -11.99
C ARG A 175 7.71 -2.38 -12.13
N ASP A 176 7.90 -1.75 -13.29
CA ASP A 176 9.10 -0.99 -13.63
C ASP A 176 8.96 0.51 -13.30
N GLY A 177 7.89 0.87 -12.59
CA GLY A 177 7.69 2.19 -12.01
C GLY A 177 7.12 3.22 -12.97
N THR A 178 6.22 2.82 -13.85
CA THR A 178 5.47 3.74 -14.73
C THR A 178 3.96 3.60 -14.50
N VAL A 179 3.28 4.73 -14.49
CA VAL A 179 1.82 4.82 -14.46
C VAL A 179 1.33 5.30 -15.82
N TYR A 180 0.32 4.65 -16.37
CA TYR A 180 -0.28 4.93 -17.67
C TYR A 180 -1.75 5.28 -17.50
N THR A 181 -2.17 6.42 -18.05
CA THR A 181 -3.57 6.82 -18.13
C THR A 181 -4.08 6.47 -19.55
N LEU A 182 -5.18 5.72 -19.60
CA LEU A 182 -5.76 5.27 -20.85
C LEU A 182 -6.89 6.19 -21.34
N ASP A 183 -7.05 6.32 -22.65
CA ASP A 183 -8.22 6.97 -23.27
C ASP A 183 -9.43 6.00 -23.31
N ALA A 184 -10.54 6.48 -23.85
CA ALA A 184 -11.78 5.68 -23.98
C ALA A 184 -11.64 4.47 -24.93
N GLN A 185 -10.60 4.41 -25.75
CA GLN A 185 -10.25 3.30 -26.61
C GLN A 185 -9.15 2.43 -26.02
N HIS A 186 -8.84 2.61 -24.73
CA HIS A 186 -7.82 1.91 -23.95
C HIS A 186 -6.39 2.06 -24.51
N ARG A 187 -6.11 3.17 -25.22
CA ARG A 187 -4.75 3.53 -25.65
C ARG A 187 -4.12 4.45 -24.61
N VAL A 188 -2.80 4.40 -24.49
CA VAL A 188 -2.07 5.28 -23.57
C VAL A 188 -2.23 6.74 -24.05
N SER A 189 -2.86 7.57 -23.22
CA SER A 189 -3.03 9.01 -23.45
C SER A 189 -2.01 9.85 -22.68
N ALA A 190 -1.50 9.34 -21.56
CA ALA A 190 -0.45 9.96 -20.76
C ALA A 190 0.30 8.88 -19.95
N GLN A 191 1.56 9.19 -19.60
CA GLN A 191 2.36 8.32 -18.74
C GLN A 191 3.24 9.13 -17.81
N VAL A 192 3.53 8.55 -16.63
CA VAL A 192 4.46 9.11 -15.64
C VAL A 192 5.38 8.00 -15.18
N ALA A 193 6.67 8.16 -15.41
CA ALA A 193 7.72 7.26 -14.96
C ALA A 193 8.50 7.87 -13.77
N GLY A 194 9.43 7.11 -13.20
CA GLY A 194 10.34 7.57 -12.16
C GLY A 194 10.00 7.05 -10.76
N PHE A 195 9.04 6.12 -10.65
CA PHE A 195 8.85 5.31 -9.46
C PHE A 195 9.81 4.12 -9.46
N ALA A 196 10.06 3.52 -8.30
CA ALA A 196 10.79 2.25 -8.27
C ALA A 196 9.90 1.08 -8.72
N ARG A 197 8.60 1.17 -8.39
CA ARG A 197 7.54 0.24 -8.83
C ARG A 197 6.17 0.82 -8.51
N ILE A 198 5.13 0.36 -9.17
CA ILE A 198 3.76 0.71 -8.81
C ILE A 198 3.06 -0.53 -8.26
N ASP A 199 2.77 -0.52 -6.96
CA ASP A 199 2.15 -1.67 -6.28
C ASP A 199 0.64 -1.54 -6.11
N SER A 200 0.16 -0.31 -6.00
CA SER A 200 -1.27 -0.02 -5.86
C SER A 200 -1.58 1.36 -6.41
N LEU A 201 -2.75 1.47 -7.01
CA LEU A 201 -3.35 2.71 -7.48
C LEU A 201 -4.73 2.88 -6.84
N THR A 202 -5.07 4.11 -6.50
CA THR A 202 -6.43 4.48 -6.12
C THR A 202 -6.79 5.82 -6.73
N SER A 203 -8.06 6.15 -6.82
CA SER A 203 -8.52 7.43 -7.34
C SER A 203 -9.49 8.10 -6.38
N GLN A 204 -9.36 9.43 -6.29
CA GLN A 204 -10.30 10.32 -5.65
C GLN A 204 -10.82 11.29 -6.70
N GLY A 205 -12.05 11.10 -7.15
CA GLY A 205 -12.51 11.78 -8.36
C GLY A 205 -11.60 11.44 -9.56
N ASN A 206 -10.98 12.45 -10.15
CA ASN A 206 -10.02 12.28 -11.25
C ASN A 206 -8.55 12.30 -10.78
N THR A 207 -8.28 12.60 -9.53
CA THR A 207 -6.93 12.54 -8.97
C THR A 207 -6.55 11.09 -8.68
N VAL A 208 -5.44 10.65 -9.23
CA VAL A 208 -4.88 9.32 -8.99
C VAL A 208 -3.76 9.41 -7.97
N ALA A 209 -3.75 8.47 -7.04
CA ALA A 209 -2.65 8.26 -6.10
C ALA A 209 -2.00 6.91 -6.34
N ALA A 210 -0.67 6.91 -6.39
CA ALA A 210 0.18 5.74 -6.58
C ALA A 210 0.95 5.43 -5.30
N LEU A 211 0.93 4.18 -4.88
CA LEU A 211 1.74 3.64 -3.81
C LEU A 211 2.91 2.86 -4.38
N ASP A 212 4.11 3.32 -4.08
CA ASP A 212 5.38 2.63 -4.34
C ASP A 212 5.89 2.00 -3.03
N ARG A 213 5.81 0.68 -2.93
CA ARG A 213 6.22 -0.05 -1.71
C ARG A 213 7.73 -0.15 -1.58
N ALA A 214 8.47 -0.08 -2.69
CA ALA A 214 9.93 -0.09 -2.66
C ALA A 214 10.51 1.23 -2.18
N GLN A 215 9.76 2.32 -2.31
CA GLN A 215 10.14 3.62 -1.74
C GLN A 215 9.36 3.93 -0.44
N SER A 216 8.32 3.18 -0.12
CA SER A 216 7.33 3.53 0.91
C SER A 216 6.85 4.97 0.72
N SER A 217 6.39 5.29 -0.49
CA SER A 217 5.93 6.61 -0.88
C SER A 217 4.54 6.59 -1.48
N LEU A 218 3.78 7.65 -1.20
CA LEU A 218 2.48 7.93 -1.78
C LEU A 218 2.61 9.18 -2.64
N THR A 219 2.24 9.07 -3.91
CA THR A 219 2.39 10.14 -4.91
C THR A 219 1.07 10.38 -5.62
N THR A 220 0.64 11.63 -5.73
CA THR A 220 -0.52 12.02 -6.54
C THR A 220 -0.09 12.48 -7.92
N LEU A 221 -0.93 12.18 -8.92
CA LEU A 221 -0.73 12.56 -10.31
C LEU A 221 -1.61 13.76 -10.67
N SER A 222 -1.21 14.49 -11.69
CA SER A 222 -2.05 15.52 -12.31
C SER A 222 -3.32 14.90 -12.91
N GLU A 223 -4.37 15.68 -13.09
CA GLU A 223 -5.58 15.21 -13.76
C GLU A 223 -5.33 14.77 -15.22
N ALA A 224 -4.35 15.38 -15.90
CA ALA A 224 -3.91 14.92 -17.21
C ALA A 224 -3.23 13.55 -17.16
N GLY A 225 -2.69 13.15 -16.01
CA GLY A 225 -1.94 11.90 -15.83
C GLY A 225 -0.53 11.94 -16.42
N ASP A 226 0.02 13.14 -16.63
CA ASP A 226 1.28 13.38 -17.35
C ASP A 226 2.47 13.75 -16.45
N ARG A 227 2.21 14.03 -15.17
CA ARG A 227 3.24 14.36 -14.18
C ARG A 227 2.82 14.04 -12.76
N THR A 228 3.79 13.90 -11.87
CA THR A 228 3.58 13.88 -10.43
C THR A 228 3.26 15.29 -9.92
N VAL A 229 2.38 15.39 -8.93
CA VAL A 229 2.01 16.67 -8.29
C VAL A 229 2.58 16.76 -6.87
N HIS A 230 2.29 15.76 -6.05
CA HIS A 230 2.81 15.68 -4.68
C HIS A 230 3.33 14.28 -4.41
N ALA A 231 4.40 14.19 -3.65
CA ALA A 231 4.95 12.93 -3.16
C ALA A 231 5.28 13.06 -1.68
N LEU A 232 4.82 12.12 -0.88
CA LEU A 232 5.09 12.03 0.54
C LEU A 232 5.54 10.62 0.92
N ARG A 233 6.40 10.54 1.92
CA ARG A 233 6.73 9.25 2.52
C ARG A 233 5.49 8.65 3.20
N ALA A 234 5.24 7.38 2.95
CA ALA A 234 4.14 6.61 3.51
C ALA A 234 4.63 5.66 4.62
N GLY A 235 5.28 6.22 5.64
CA GLY A 235 5.80 5.45 6.78
C GLY A 235 7.10 4.71 6.47
N GLU A 236 7.32 3.58 7.14
CA GLU A 236 8.54 2.77 7.07
C GLU A 236 8.43 1.62 6.06
N GLY A 237 7.20 1.18 5.77
CA GLY A 237 6.91 0.08 4.87
C GLY A 237 5.42 -0.06 4.61
N ALA A 238 4.86 0.89 3.86
CA ALA A 238 3.48 0.88 3.40
C ALA A 238 3.20 -0.34 2.51
N THR A 239 2.00 -0.91 2.62
CA THR A 239 1.63 -2.11 1.85
C THR A 239 0.34 -1.99 1.09
N THR A 240 -0.69 -1.46 1.72
CA THR A 240 -2.04 -1.35 1.17
C THR A 240 -2.56 0.05 1.34
N MET A 241 -3.43 0.46 0.44
CA MET A 241 -4.13 1.74 0.54
C MET A 241 -5.56 1.61 0.03
N LEU A 242 -6.42 2.50 0.49
CA LEU A 242 -7.76 2.73 -0.06
C LEU A 242 -8.13 4.21 0.08
N THR A 243 -9.10 4.66 -0.72
CA THR A 243 -9.79 5.95 -0.55
C THR A 243 -11.13 5.73 0.14
N ASP A 244 -11.55 6.70 0.95
CA ASP A 244 -12.87 6.75 1.54
C ASP A 244 -13.74 7.87 0.92
N ASP A 245 -14.99 7.99 1.38
CA ASP A 245 -15.95 9.00 0.91
C ASP A 245 -15.70 10.42 1.47
N LYS A 246 -14.61 10.63 2.21
CA LYS A 246 -14.26 11.91 2.86
C LYS A 246 -12.96 12.50 2.31
N ASP A 247 -12.62 12.18 1.07
CA ASP A 247 -11.40 12.65 0.40
C ASP A 247 -10.12 12.30 1.16
N ARG A 248 -10.09 11.10 1.81
CA ARG A 248 -8.92 10.61 2.52
C ARG A 248 -8.35 9.38 1.82
N ILE A 249 -7.04 9.32 1.81
CA ILE A 249 -6.30 8.11 1.44
C ILE A 249 -5.78 7.48 2.72
N LEU A 250 -6.20 6.26 2.98
CA LEU A 250 -5.82 5.46 4.13
C LEU A 250 -4.72 4.50 3.70
N VAL A 251 -3.64 4.43 4.46
CA VAL A 251 -2.49 3.57 4.14
C VAL A 251 -2.10 2.76 5.38
N ALA A 252 -1.93 1.46 5.20
CA ALA A 252 -1.35 0.58 6.21
C ALA A 252 0.17 0.61 6.10
N ASP A 253 0.84 1.20 7.09
CA ASP A 253 2.29 1.12 7.27
C ASP A 253 2.61 -0.16 8.05
N THR A 254 2.71 -1.27 7.34
CA THR A 254 2.85 -2.60 7.94
C THR A 254 4.11 -2.75 8.77
N ARG A 255 5.25 -2.25 8.25
CA ARG A 255 6.54 -2.30 8.98
C ARG A 255 6.57 -1.31 10.13
N GLY A 256 6.10 -0.08 9.91
CA GLY A 256 6.04 0.96 10.94
C GLY A 256 4.93 0.77 11.96
N GLY A 257 4.06 -0.25 11.80
CA GLY A 257 2.96 -0.55 12.72
C GLY A 257 2.00 0.62 12.89
N ALA A 258 1.52 1.21 11.79
CA ALA A 258 0.67 2.39 11.84
C ALA A 258 -0.42 2.42 10.76
N LEU A 259 -1.52 3.08 11.07
CA LEU A 259 -2.48 3.61 10.10
C LEU A 259 -2.09 5.05 9.78
N LEU A 260 -1.89 5.35 8.51
CA LEU A 260 -1.64 6.70 8.01
C LEU A 260 -2.89 7.20 7.29
N VAL A 261 -3.27 8.44 7.58
CA VAL A 261 -4.42 9.11 6.97
C VAL A 261 -3.94 10.35 6.24
N PHE A 262 -4.02 10.32 4.92
CA PHE A 262 -3.68 11.45 4.08
C PHE A 262 -4.95 12.17 3.63
N GLY A 263 -4.92 13.50 3.59
CA GLY A 263 -5.87 14.29 2.84
C GLY A 263 -5.36 14.48 1.42
N ALA A 264 -6.24 14.43 0.43
CA ALA A 264 -5.87 14.52 -0.98
C ALA A 264 -6.77 15.47 -1.79
N ALA A 265 -7.58 16.32 -1.15
CA ALA A 265 -8.51 17.22 -1.84
C ALA A 265 -7.77 18.26 -2.71
N ASP A 266 -7.01 19.16 -2.08
CA ASP A 266 -6.26 20.21 -2.79
C ASP A 266 -4.76 19.92 -2.85
N SER A 267 -4.26 19.22 -1.85
CA SER A 267 -2.85 18.82 -1.73
C SER A 267 -2.74 17.53 -0.93
N LEU A 268 -1.69 16.77 -1.20
CA LEU A 268 -1.41 15.56 -0.42
C LEU A 268 -0.77 15.98 0.92
N ILE A 269 -1.47 15.71 2.02
CA ILE A 269 -1.01 16.06 3.38
C ILE A 269 -1.21 14.85 4.30
N LEU A 270 -0.19 14.44 5.04
CA LEU A 270 -0.34 13.46 6.13
C LEU A 270 -1.07 14.15 7.29
N ARG A 271 -2.34 13.80 7.50
CA ARG A 271 -3.19 14.37 8.55
C ARG A 271 -3.06 13.64 9.87
N GLN A 272 -2.92 12.29 9.82
CA GLN A 272 -2.87 11.46 11.02
C GLN A 272 -1.89 10.30 10.80
N ARG A 273 -1.13 9.98 11.84
CA ARG A 273 -0.38 8.75 11.98
C ARG A 273 -0.75 8.14 13.33
N TYR A 274 -1.33 6.95 13.33
CA TYR A 274 -1.81 6.29 14.54
C TYR A 274 -1.17 4.90 14.68
N PRO A 275 -0.62 4.56 15.87
CA PRO A 275 -0.04 3.25 16.10
C PRO A 275 -1.08 2.13 15.98
N VAL A 276 -0.81 1.17 15.12
CA VAL A 276 -1.57 -0.06 14.96
C VAL A 276 -0.56 -1.21 14.94
N PRO A 277 -0.16 -1.72 16.12
CA PRO A 277 0.82 -2.81 16.19
C PRO A 277 0.26 -4.10 15.60
N GLY A 278 1.10 -5.13 15.44
CA GLY A 278 0.62 -6.44 14.97
C GLY A 278 0.49 -6.56 13.45
N SER A 279 1.31 -5.82 12.71
CA SER A 279 1.37 -5.90 11.25
C SER A 279 0.04 -5.51 10.58
N PRO A 280 -0.35 -4.21 10.62
CA PRO A 280 -1.55 -3.72 9.95
C PRO A 280 -1.44 -3.98 8.45
N TYR A 281 -2.54 -4.48 7.82
CA TYR A 281 -2.47 -4.84 6.41
C TYR A 281 -3.77 -4.56 5.66
N GLY A 282 -4.80 -5.40 5.79
CA GLY A 282 -6.08 -5.19 5.11
C GLY A 282 -6.78 -3.95 5.61
N LEU A 283 -7.35 -3.19 4.70
CA LEU A 283 -8.10 -1.98 4.98
C LEU A 283 -9.51 -2.09 4.39
N ALA A 284 -10.50 -1.59 5.12
CA ALA A 284 -11.85 -1.36 4.62
C ALA A 284 -12.42 -0.07 5.23
N TYR A 285 -13.46 0.45 4.62
CA TYR A 285 -14.20 1.59 5.10
C TYR A 285 -15.69 1.23 5.20
N SER A 286 -16.32 1.64 6.25
CA SER A 286 -17.77 1.68 6.41
C SER A 286 -18.20 3.11 6.72
N THR A 287 -19.50 3.41 6.73
CA THR A 287 -20.03 4.78 6.89
C THR A 287 -19.41 5.59 8.05
N LYS A 288 -18.92 4.93 9.09
CA LYS A 288 -18.40 5.58 10.29
C LYS A 288 -16.99 5.16 10.66
N LEU A 289 -16.57 3.95 10.30
CA LEU A 289 -15.33 3.36 10.79
C LEU A 289 -14.39 2.98 9.65
N VAL A 290 -13.12 3.18 9.91
CA VAL A 290 -12.02 2.58 9.14
C VAL A 290 -11.61 1.28 9.82
N TRP A 291 -11.58 0.21 9.06
CA TRP A 291 -11.21 -1.12 9.52
C TRP A 291 -9.79 -1.46 9.10
N VAL A 292 -9.01 -1.92 10.06
CA VAL A 292 -7.60 -2.31 9.85
C VAL A 292 -7.40 -3.71 10.39
N SER A 293 -6.97 -4.64 9.54
CA SER A 293 -6.58 -5.97 10.01
C SER A 293 -5.15 -5.97 10.57
N GLN A 294 -4.91 -6.84 11.53
CA GLN A 294 -3.61 -7.10 12.15
C GLN A 294 -3.26 -8.58 11.92
N THR A 295 -2.40 -8.85 10.96
CA THR A 295 -2.10 -10.24 10.54
C THR A 295 -1.34 -11.03 11.59
N ALA A 296 -0.50 -10.38 12.39
CA ALA A 296 0.26 -11.04 13.48
C ALA A 296 -0.61 -11.47 14.67
N THR A 297 -1.86 -11.02 14.77
CA THR A 297 -2.75 -11.31 15.91
C THR A 297 -4.10 -11.87 15.50
N ASN A 298 -4.38 -12.06 14.21
CA ASN A 298 -5.68 -12.48 13.68
C ASN A 298 -6.82 -11.63 14.24
N THR A 299 -6.69 -10.30 14.08
CA THR A 299 -7.69 -9.35 14.55
C THR A 299 -8.00 -8.30 13.49
N VAL A 300 -9.19 -7.71 13.58
CA VAL A 300 -9.55 -6.51 12.85
C VAL A 300 -10.08 -5.47 13.83
N ILE A 301 -9.68 -4.22 13.64
CA ILE A 301 -10.06 -3.11 14.52
C ILE A 301 -10.81 -2.07 13.70
N GLY A 302 -11.93 -1.58 14.24
CA GLY A 302 -12.68 -0.45 13.72
C GLY A 302 -12.28 0.84 14.44
N TYR A 303 -11.78 1.81 13.68
CA TYR A 303 -11.38 3.13 14.15
C TYR A 303 -12.34 4.21 13.70
N ASP A 304 -12.77 5.05 14.63
CA ASP A 304 -13.43 6.32 14.34
C ASP A 304 -12.37 7.41 14.14
N LEU A 305 -12.38 8.04 12.97
CA LEU A 305 -11.45 9.10 12.60
C LEU A 305 -12.07 10.51 12.70
N SER A 306 -13.29 10.65 13.22
CA SER A 306 -14.04 11.93 13.21
C SER A 306 -13.43 13.01 14.07
N THR A 307 -12.73 12.64 15.14
CA THR A 307 -12.16 13.58 16.12
C THR A 307 -10.75 14.08 15.77
N GLY A 308 -10.18 13.67 14.63
CA GLY A 308 -8.81 13.99 14.24
C GLY A 308 -7.75 13.08 14.88
N ILE A 309 -8.10 12.34 15.94
CA ILE A 309 -7.28 11.27 16.53
C ILE A 309 -8.07 9.98 16.39
N PRO A 310 -7.53 8.95 15.69
CA PRO A 310 -8.21 7.67 15.55
C PRO A 310 -8.54 7.05 16.90
N GLN A 311 -9.80 6.70 17.10
CA GLN A 311 -10.28 6.07 18.33
C GLN A 311 -10.71 4.64 18.03
N GLU A 312 -10.13 3.66 18.70
CA GLU A 312 -10.61 2.28 18.63
C GLU A 312 -12.03 2.20 19.20
N ARG A 313 -12.99 1.74 18.39
CA ARG A 313 -14.37 1.55 18.80
C ARG A 313 -14.70 0.09 19.06
N THR A 314 -14.10 -0.80 18.31
CA THR A 314 -14.36 -2.23 18.40
C THR A 314 -13.19 -3.04 17.85
N ARG A 315 -13.14 -4.30 18.25
CA ARG A 315 -12.13 -5.27 17.81
C ARG A 315 -12.79 -6.64 17.69
N PHE A 316 -12.47 -7.35 16.61
CA PHE A 316 -12.96 -8.69 16.35
C PHE A 316 -11.82 -9.67 16.08
N ALA A 317 -11.97 -10.92 16.55
CA ALA A 317 -11.12 -12.03 16.12
C ALA A 317 -11.43 -12.39 14.66
N THR A 318 -10.38 -12.65 13.87
CA THR A 318 -10.54 -12.98 12.45
C THR A 318 -10.02 -14.38 12.12
N VAL A 319 -10.36 -14.83 10.92
CA VAL A 319 -9.64 -15.92 10.22
C VAL A 319 -8.16 -15.58 10.10
N ARG A 320 -7.29 -16.58 9.87
CA ARG A 320 -5.86 -16.37 9.67
C ARG A 320 -5.61 -15.59 8.37
N GLN A 321 -4.54 -14.82 8.37
CA GLN A 321 -4.09 -14.03 7.24
C GLN A 321 -5.22 -13.13 6.71
N PRO A 322 -5.79 -12.23 7.53
CA PRO A 322 -6.88 -11.33 7.14
C PRO A 322 -6.37 -10.23 6.22
N ASN A 323 -5.95 -10.62 5.01
CA ASN A 323 -5.22 -9.74 4.09
C ASN A 323 -6.14 -8.79 3.31
N SER A 324 -7.37 -9.18 3.07
CA SER A 324 -8.31 -8.38 2.29
C SER A 324 -9.63 -8.22 3.02
N LEU A 325 -10.07 -6.98 3.12
CA LEU A 325 -11.29 -6.55 3.80
C LEU A 325 -12.19 -5.78 2.85
N VAL A 326 -13.50 -5.91 3.03
CA VAL A 326 -14.47 -5.03 2.38
C VAL A 326 -15.73 -4.92 3.25
N SER A 327 -16.45 -3.81 3.18
CA SER A 327 -17.70 -3.61 3.92
C SER A 327 -18.82 -3.09 3.02
N ASN A 328 -20.05 -3.53 3.28
CA ASN A 328 -21.26 -2.97 2.69
C ASN A 328 -22.02 -1.99 3.61
N GLY A 329 -21.37 -1.59 4.73
CA GLY A 329 -21.96 -0.73 5.75
C GLY A 329 -22.51 -1.51 6.94
N ASP A 330 -23.16 -2.64 6.74
CA ASP A 330 -23.78 -3.49 7.76
C ASP A 330 -22.92 -4.69 8.14
N THR A 331 -22.13 -5.18 7.20
CA THR A 331 -21.28 -6.37 7.33
C THR A 331 -19.86 -6.06 6.89
N LEU A 332 -18.90 -6.43 7.71
CA LEU A 332 -17.50 -6.47 7.36
C LEU A 332 -17.14 -7.89 6.89
N PHE A 333 -16.63 -8.01 5.67
CA PHE A 333 -16.13 -9.26 5.13
C PHE A 333 -14.61 -9.30 5.19
N VAL A 334 -14.09 -10.43 5.64
CA VAL A 334 -12.65 -10.67 5.80
C VAL A 334 -12.29 -11.92 5.01
N ALA A 335 -11.48 -11.78 3.99
CA ALA A 335 -11.04 -12.89 3.17
C ALA A 335 -9.67 -13.42 3.67
N SER A 336 -9.60 -14.74 3.89
CA SER A 336 -8.40 -15.41 4.39
C SER A 336 -7.38 -15.65 3.29
N GLY A 337 -6.19 -15.06 3.43
CA GLY A 337 -5.02 -15.42 2.62
C GLY A 337 -4.39 -16.76 3.00
N ALA A 338 -4.85 -17.40 4.09
CA ALA A 338 -4.41 -18.73 4.53
C ALA A 338 -5.34 -19.87 4.08
N GLY A 339 -6.53 -19.54 3.51
CA GLY A 339 -7.49 -20.53 3.03
C GLY A 339 -8.53 -20.95 4.08
N ASP A 340 -8.73 -20.16 5.14
CA ASP A 340 -9.75 -20.47 6.17
C ASP A 340 -11.17 -20.13 5.70
N GLY A 341 -11.34 -19.42 4.58
CA GLY A 341 -12.63 -19.01 4.03
C GLY A 341 -12.85 -17.50 4.04
N ILE A 342 -14.13 -17.11 3.97
CA ILE A 342 -14.59 -15.73 4.02
C ILE A 342 -15.39 -15.54 5.30
N GLN A 343 -14.94 -14.67 6.18
CA GLN A 343 -15.61 -14.32 7.42
C GLN A 343 -16.55 -13.14 7.19
N ALA A 344 -17.78 -13.23 7.69
CA ALA A 344 -18.77 -12.17 7.70
C ALA A 344 -19.06 -11.75 9.16
N ILE A 345 -18.85 -10.48 9.48
CA ILE A 345 -19.04 -9.88 10.81
C ILE A 345 -20.12 -8.82 10.72
N ASP A 346 -21.19 -8.97 11.52
CA ASP A 346 -22.20 -7.92 11.65
C ASP A 346 -21.62 -6.71 12.39
N ILE A 347 -21.65 -5.56 11.75
CA ILE A 347 -21.09 -4.30 12.28
C ILE A 347 -22.16 -3.22 12.51
N ARG A 348 -23.45 -3.54 12.38
CA ARG A 348 -24.55 -2.56 12.56
C ARG A 348 -24.59 -1.94 13.95
N SER A 349 -24.20 -2.68 14.98
CA SER A 349 -24.24 -2.23 16.37
C SER A 349 -23.01 -1.42 16.81
N VAL A 350 -21.98 -1.29 15.98
CA VAL A 350 -20.69 -0.68 16.34
C VAL A 350 -20.39 0.64 15.61
N GLY A 351 -21.40 1.25 15.02
CA GLY A 351 -21.26 2.48 14.26
C GLY A 351 -21.94 3.72 14.86
#